data_9c985eb7bb42ed9ee947cb505f0a5ea6
#
_entry.id   9c985eb7bb42ed9ee947cb505f0a5ea6
#
_cell.length_a   1.000
_cell.length_b   1.000
_cell.length_c   1.000
_cell.angle_alpha   90.00
_cell.angle_beta   90.00
_cell.angle_gamma   90.00
#
_symmetry.space_group_name_H-M   'P 1'
#
loop_
_entity.id
_entity.type
_entity.pdbx_description
1 polymer ?
#
loop_
_entity_poly.entity_id
_entity_poly.type
_entity_poly.pdbx_seq_one_letter_code
_entity_poly.pdbx_strand_id
1 'polypeptide(L)'
;MGGDYAPGPILEGCLEAIGRFPINIKFVGKIEKVKDAAEKTGLTELLENEIDNNRLELIDSGEPIGMNEEATTVRKRKNSSINVAMDLVRNNKAEAVYSAGNSGAMMASAIFRIGRLKGIDRPAIGALFPTRDQTRPVLVLDVGANTCLLYTSPSPRDTA
;
A
#
# COMPACT_ATOMS: atom_id res chain seq x y z
N MET A 1 -0.08 -1.41 8.12
CA MET A 1 1.15 -2.04 8.67
C MET A 1 1.55 -3.21 7.79
N GLY A 2 2.77 -3.25 7.30
CA GLY A 2 3.34 -4.31 6.47
C GLY A 2 4.77 -3.90 6.12
N GLY A 3 5.65 -4.88 5.90
CA GLY A 3 7.08 -4.69 5.68
C GLY A 3 7.90 -5.31 6.82
N ASP A 4 9.18 -5.56 6.53
CA ASP A 4 10.07 -6.35 7.40
C ASP A 4 10.34 -5.69 8.76
N TYR A 5 10.30 -4.37 8.82
CA TYR A 5 10.62 -3.59 10.02
C TYR A 5 9.43 -2.76 10.53
N ALA A 6 8.21 -3.06 10.05
CA ALA A 6 7.02 -2.34 10.51
C ALA A 6 6.77 -2.57 12.02
N PRO A 7 6.20 -1.57 12.74
CA PRO A 7 5.66 -0.31 12.24
C PRO A 7 6.61 0.89 12.29
N GLY A 8 7.76 0.81 12.97
CA GLY A 8 8.63 1.95 13.26
C GLY A 8 9.01 2.79 12.03
N PRO A 9 9.77 2.26 11.05
CA PRO A 9 10.16 3.03 9.86
C PRO A 9 8.99 3.54 9.03
N ILE A 10 7.86 2.82 9.06
CA ILE A 10 6.65 3.28 8.34
C ILE A 10 6.04 4.50 9.05
N LEU A 11 6.00 4.49 10.37
CA LEU A 11 5.53 5.63 11.17
C LEU A 11 6.42 6.85 10.96
N GLU A 12 7.73 6.67 11.05
CA GLU A 12 8.72 7.74 10.81
C GLU A 12 8.53 8.38 9.42
N GLY A 13 8.44 7.55 8.37
CA GLY A 13 8.19 8.02 7.01
C GLY A 13 6.84 8.74 6.84
N CYS A 14 5.79 8.30 7.55
CA CYS A 14 4.50 8.98 7.54
C CYS A 14 4.59 10.38 8.19
N LEU A 15 5.23 10.50 9.35
CA LEU A 15 5.40 11.78 10.05
C LEU A 15 6.27 12.75 9.23
N GLU A 16 7.33 12.25 8.61
CA GLU A 16 8.16 13.04 7.70
C GLU A 16 7.37 13.53 6.48
N ALA A 17 6.53 12.67 5.88
CA ALA A 17 5.70 13.03 4.74
C ALA A 17 4.66 14.09 5.10
N ILE A 18 4.03 14.01 6.28
CA ILE A 18 3.11 15.03 6.78
C ILE A 18 3.83 16.39 6.92
N GLY A 19 5.05 16.40 7.41
CA GLY A 19 5.84 17.62 7.55
C GLY A 19 6.24 18.26 6.21
N ARG A 20 6.39 17.46 5.14
CA ARG A 20 6.82 17.92 3.81
C ARG A 20 5.68 18.26 2.85
N PHE A 21 4.54 17.60 3.00
CA PHE A 21 3.45 17.67 2.03
C PHE A 21 2.11 18.02 2.70
N PRO A 22 1.21 18.72 2.03
CA PRO A 22 -0.13 19.03 2.54
C PRO A 22 -1.07 17.81 2.41
N ILE A 23 -0.74 16.72 3.07
CA ILE A 23 -1.49 15.46 3.07
C ILE A 23 -1.98 15.11 4.48
N ASN A 24 -3.08 14.37 4.54
CA ASN A 24 -3.55 13.73 5.76
C ASN A 24 -3.37 12.22 5.63
N ILE A 25 -2.93 11.57 6.70
CA ILE A 25 -2.61 10.14 6.69
C ILE A 25 -3.54 9.38 7.64
N LYS A 26 -4.13 8.30 7.13
CA LYS A 26 -4.82 7.30 7.92
C LYS A 26 -3.89 6.09 8.09
N PHE A 27 -3.28 5.99 9.26
CA PHE A 27 -2.34 4.92 9.56
C PHE A 27 -3.10 3.67 10.03
N VAL A 28 -3.13 2.64 9.20
CA VAL A 28 -3.90 1.41 9.46
C VAL A 28 -3.02 0.33 10.06
N GLY A 29 -3.37 -0.14 11.25
CA GLY A 29 -2.62 -1.19 11.94
C GLY A 29 -3.13 -1.44 13.35
N LYS A 30 -2.43 -2.29 14.11
CA LYS A 30 -2.69 -2.44 15.54
C LYS A 30 -2.20 -1.19 16.26
N ILE A 31 -3.12 -0.43 16.84
CA ILE A 31 -2.84 0.85 17.51
C ILE A 31 -1.80 0.68 18.61
N GLU A 32 -1.90 -0.38 19.42
CA GLU A 32 -0.94 -0.68 20.48
C GLU A 32 0.50 -0.80 19.94
N LYS A 33 0.68 -1.58 18.87
CA LYS A 33 2.02 -1.75 18.24
C LYS A 33 2.57 -0.45 17.65
N VAL A 34 1.69 0.43 17.15
CA VAL A 34 2.09 1.74 16.62
C VAL A 34 2.56 2.65 17.75
N LYS A 35 1.83 2.69 18.87
CA LYS A 35 2.21 3.47 20.06
C LYS A 35 3.50 2.98 20.68
N ASP A 36 3.66 1.66 20.84
CA ASP A 36 4.90 1.05 21.32
C ASP A 36 6.11 1.40 20.42
N ALA A 37 5.90 1.44 19.11
CA ALA A 37 6.96 1.83 18.19
C ALA A 37 7.28 3.31 18.29
N ALA A 38 6.28 4.18 18.44
CA ALA A 38 6.48 5.61 18.64
C ALA A 38 7.30 5.89 19.93
N GLU A 39 6.99 5.17 21.01
CA GLU A 39 7.73 5.28 22.27
C GLU A 39 9.20 4.86 22.09
N LYS A 40 9.45 3.69 21.48
CA LYS A 40 10.79 3.17 21.23
C LYS A 40 11.66 4.07 20.34
N THR A 41 11.02 4.80 19.43
CA THR A 41 11.73 5.69 18.47
C THR A 41 11.72 7.16 18.93
N GLY A 42 11.11 7.48 20.08
CA GLY A 42 11.02 8.86 20.58
C GLY A 42 10.08 9.76 19.78
N LEU A 43 9.16 9.18 19.01
CA LEU A 43 8.23 9.89 18.13
C LEU A 43 6.85 10.13 18.73
N THR A 44 6.67 9.84 20.02
CA THR A 44 5.34 9.91 20.69
C THR A 44 4.76 11.31 20.63
N GLU A 45 5.53 12.33 21.00
CA GLU A 45 5.08 13.72 21.02
C GLU A 45 4.67 14.20 19.60
N LEU A 46 5.48 13.85 18.60
CA LEU A 46 5.20 14.22 17.21
C LEU A 46 3.93 13.50 16.70
N LEU A 47 3.77 12.22 17.04
CA LEU A 47 2.58 11.43 16.69
C LEU A 47 1.31 12.05 17.30
N GLU A 48 1.34 12.40 18.59
CA GLU A 48 0.21 13.01 19.30
C GLU A 48 -0.14 14.39 18.71
N ASN A 49 0.86 15.22 18.43
CA ASN A 49 0.66 16.51 17.76
C ASN A 49 -0.05 16.36 16.40
N GLU A 50 0.36 15.41 15.57
CA GLU A 50 -0.25 15.23 14.25
C GLU A 50 -1.67 14.63 14.33
N ILE A 51 -1.96 13.87 15.38
CA ILE A 51 -3.32 13.40 15.69
C ILE A 51 -4.22 14.58 16.12
N ASP A 52 -3.74 15.40 17.05
CA ASP A 52 -4.49 16.57 17.55
C ASP A 52 -4.77 17.60 16.46
N ASN A 53 -3.84 17.75 15.52
CA ASN A 53 -3.99 18.60 14.33
C ASN A 53 -4.87 17.98 13.24
N ASN A 54 -5.44 16.78 13.44
CA ASN A 54 -6.20 16.01 12.46
C ASN A 54 -5.43 15.72 11.16
N ARG A 55 -4.11 15.70 11.18
CA ARG A 55 -3.24 15.36 10.06
C ARG A 55 -2.94 13.85 9.99
N LEU A 56 -3.02 13.17 11.14
CA LEU A 56 -2.83 11.73 11.25
C LEU A 56 -3.97 11.10 12.03
N GLU A 57 -4.56 10.02 11.50
CA GLU A 57 -5.59 9.23 12.16
C GLU A 57 -5.11 7.78 12.28
N LEU A 58 -5.14 7.23 13.50
CA LEU A 58 -4.85 5.81 13.73
C LEU A 58 -6.12 4.99 13.56
N ILE A 59 -6.08 4.00 12.66
CA ILE A 59 -7.21 3.09 12.41
C ILE A 59 -6.81 1.68 12.81
N ASP A 60 -7.56 1.12 13.76
CA ASP A 60 -7.29 -0.23 14.23
C ASP A 60 -7.61 -1.29 13.17
N SER A 61 -6.80 -2.33 13.15
CA SER A 61 -6.98 -3.47 12.25
C SER A 61 -6.43 -4.76 12.86
N GLY A 62 -6.77 -5.90 12.25
CA GLY A 62 -6.14 -7.17 12.57
C GLY A 62 -4.68 -7.25 12.10
N GLU A 63 -4.10 -8.44 12.22
CA GLU A 63 -2.72 -8.68 11.83
C GLU A 63 -2.48 -8.43 10.34
N PRO A 64 -1.33 -7.89 9.98
CA PRO A 64 -0.94 -7.72 8.57
C PRO A 64 -0.76 -9.08 7.88
N ILE A 65 -0.77 -9.06 6.55
CA ILE A 65 -0.33 -10.19 5.74
C ILE A 65 1.20 -10.16 5.67
N GLY A 66 1.84 -11.25 6.08
CA GLY A 66 3.30 -11.36 6.07
C GLY A 66 3.87 -11.39 4.65
N MET A 67 5.16 -11.02 4.52
CA MET A 67 5.84 -10.95 3.21
C MET A 67 5.88 -12.32 2.51
N ASN A 68 5.97 -13.41 3.27
CA ASN A 68 6.05 -14.78 2.77
C ASN A 68 4.69 -15.50 2.71
N GLU A 69 3.60 -14.80 3.08
CA GLU A 69 2.25 -15.37 2.98
C GLU A 69 1.71 -15.29 1.55
N GLU A 70 0.87 -16.25 1.18
CA GLU A 70 0.20 -16.20 -0.12
C GLU A 70 -0.72 -14.99 -0.25
N ALA A 71 -0.74 -14.39 -1.44
CA ALA A 71 -1.62 -13.26 -1.77
C ALA A 71 -3.10 -13.56 -1.51
N THR A 72 -3.51 -14.83 -1.68
CA THR A 72 -4.88 -15.31 -1.46
C THR A 72 -5.35 -15.23 0.00
N THR A 73 -4.40 -15.10 0.96
CA THR A 73 -4.69 -14.94 2.39
C THR A 73 -5.58 -13.73 2.68
N VAL A 74 -5.57 -12.69 1.82
CA VAL A 74 -6.46 -11.52 1.92
C VAL A 74 -7.94 -11.91 1.94
N ARG A 75 -8.33 -13.00 1.28
CA ARG A 75 -9.73 -13.46 1.25
C ARG A 75 -10.17 -14.05 2.60
N LYS A 76 -9.24 -14.72 3.30
CA LYS A 76 -9.50 -15.38 4.58
C LYS A 76 -9.41 -14.38 5.74
N ARG A 77 -8.42 -13.51 5.72
CA ARG A 77 -8.15 -12.53 6.79
C ARG A 77 -8.80 -11.17 6.47
N LYS A 78 -10.13 -11.12 6.57
CA LYS A 78 -10.93 -9.95 6.14
C LYS A 78 -10.56 -8.65 6.84
N ASN A 79 -10.11 -8.70 8.10
CA ASN A 79 -9.74 -7.55 8.91
C ASN A 79 -8.22 -7.27 8.92
N SER A 80 -7.46 -7.79 7.94
CA SER A 80 -6.05 -7.45 7.81
C SER A 80 -5.87 -5.96 7.49
N SER A 81 -4.74 -5.38 7.91
CA SER A 81 -4.47 -3.95 7.71
C SER A 81 -4.60 -3.51 6.25
N ILE A 82 -4.17 -4.35 5.30
CA ILE A 82 -4.30 -4.04 3.88
C ILE A 82 -5.76 -4.03 3.40
N ASN A 83 -6.59 -4.95 3.88
CA ASN A 83 -8.01 -4.98 3.55
C ASN A 83 -8.76 -3.78 4.12
N VAL A 84 -8.47 -3.41 5.37
CA VAL A 84 -9.03 -2.20 5.99
C VAL A 84 -8.63 -0.96 5.22
N ALA A 85 -7.36 -0.82 4.82
CA ALA A 85 -6.89 0.29 4.02
C ALA A 85 -7.60 0.38 2.66
N MET A 86 -7.79 -0.75 1.96
CA MET A 86 -8.53 -0.79 0.69
C MET A 86 -10.02 -0.44 0.87
N ASP A 87 -10.64 -0.85 1.98
CA ASP A 87 -12.02 -0.51 2.29
C ASP A 87 -12.19 1.00 2.57
N LEU A 88 -11.18 1.69 3.10
CA LEU A 88 -11.21 3.15 3.24
C LEU A 88 -11.29 3.85 1.87
N VAL A 89 -10.48 3.40 0.90
CA VAL A 89 -10.54 3.94 -0.47
C VAL A 89 -11.86 3.59 -1.14
N ARG A 90 -12.31 2.34 -1.06
CA ARG A 90 -13.59 1.92 -1.60
C ARG A 90 -14.77 2.78 -1.11
N ASN A 91 -14.73 3.17 0.16
CA ASN A 91 -15.77 3.95 0.81
C ASN A 91 -15.55 5.47 0.71
N ASN A 92 -14.64 5.93 -0.13
CA ASN A 92 -14.27 7.35 -0.32
C ASN A 92 -13.82 8.04 0.99
N LYS A 93 -13.24 7.29 1.92
CA LYS A 93 -12.65 7.80 3.17
C LYS A 93 -11.14 8.06 3.04
N ALA A 94 -10.54 7.64 1.95
CA ALA A 94 -9.17 7.91 1.54
C ALA A 94 -9.10 7.92 0.01
N GLU A 95 -8.14 8.64 -0.54
CA GLU A 95 -7.95 8.81 -1.99
C GLU A 95 -6.94 7.82 -2.56
N ALA A 96 -6.01 7.34 -1.74
CA ALA A 96 -4.99 6.40 -2.13
C ALA A 96 -4.59 5.47 -0.98
N VAL A 97 -3.96 4.34 -1.32
CA VAL A 97 -3.33 3.41 -0.36
C VAL A 97 -1.84 3.31 -0.67
N TYR A 98 -1.03 3.45 0.36
CA TYR A 98 0.39 3.15 0.33
C TYR A 98 0.70 1.94 1.23
N SER A 99 1.54 1.03 0.78
CA SER A 99 1.96 -0.12 1.57
C SER A 99 3.38 -0.55 1.20
N ALA A 100 4.23 -0.75 2.20
CA ALA A 100 5.55 -1.35 2.05
C ALA A 100 5.54 -2.87 2.31
N GLY A 101 4.35 -3.47 2.38
CA GLY A 101 4.17 -4.90 2.62
C GLY A 101 4.13 -5.75 1.35
N ASN A 102 3.51 -6.92 1.47
CA ASN A 102 3.39 -7.91 0.41
C ASN A 102 2.63 -7.36 -0.83
N SER A 103 3.35 -7.18 -1.95
CA SER A 103 2.81 -6.61 -3.19
C SER A 103 1.70 -7.48 -3.79
N GLY A 104 1.82 -8.80 -3.71
CA GLY A 104 0.78 -9.72 -4.18
C GLY A 104 -0.50 -9.60 -3.37
N ALA A 105 -0.38 -9.49 -2.04
CA ALA A 105 -1.51 -9.25 -1.15
C ALA A 105 -2.16 -7.89 -1.42
N MET A 106 -1.36 -6.86 -1.71
CA MET A 106 -1.86 -5.53 -2.07
C MET A 106 -2.70 -5.57 -3.36
N MET A 107 -2.17 -6.19 -4.40
CA MET A 107 -2.89 -6.35 -5.68
C MET A 107 -4.16 -7.19 -5.52
N ALA A 108 -4.07 -8.33 -4.82
CA ALA A 108 -5.22 -9.18 -4.57
C ALA A 108 -6.30 -8.45 -3.75
N SER A 109 -5.92 -7.73 -2.70
CA SER A 109 -6.85 -6.95 -1.90
C SER A 109 -7.52 -5.84 -2.73
N ALA A 110 -6.76 -5.11 -3.56
CA ALA A 110 -7.32 -4.10 -4.46
C ALA A 110 -8.38 -4.70 -5.40
N ILE A 111 -8.08 -5.83 -6.05
CA ILE A 111 -9.02 -6.51 -6.95
C ILE A 111 -10.29 -6.96 -6.21
N PHE A 112 -10.16 -7.54 -5.01
CA PHE A 112 -11.30 -8.07 -4.27
C PHE A 112 -12.12 -7.01 -3.54
N ARG A 113 -11.52 -5.90 -3.12
CA ARG A 113 -12.20 -4.85 -2.33
C ARG A 113 -12.66 -3.67 -3.16
N ILE A 114 -11.77 -3.11 -3.98
CA ILE A 114 -12.08 -1.95 -4.84
C ILE A 114 -12.70 -2.42 -6.14
N GLY A 115 -12.18 -3.52 -6.70
CA GLY A 115 -12.62 -4.04 -7.99
C GLY A 115 -11.72 -3.59 -9.14
N ARG A 116 -12.08 -4.01 -10.34
CA ARG A 116 -11.38 -3.68 -11.59
C ARG A 116 -12.12 -2.58 -12.33
N LEU A 117 -11.39 -1.77 -13.06
CA LEU A 117 -12.00 -0.85 -14.01
C LEU A 117 -12.74 -1.64 -15.11
N LYS A 118 -13.86 -1.10 -15.58
CA LYS A 118 -14.64 -1.73 -16.65
C LYS A 118 -13.79 -1.85 -17.91
N GLY A 119 -13.74 -3.06 -18.48
CA GLY A 119 -12.93 -3.35 -19.67
C GLY A 119 -11.48 -3.77 -19.37
N ILE A 120 -11.06 -3.79 -18.10
CA ILE A 120 -9.72 -4.29 -17.69
C ILE A 120 -9.89 -5.66 -17.06
N ASP A 121 -9.56 -6.71 -17.80
CA ASP A 121 -9.67 -8.09 -17.31
C ASP A 121 -8.55 -8.47 -16.36
N ARG A 122 -7.34 -7.98 -16.61
CA ARG A 122 -6.14 -8.25 -15.81
C ARG A 122 -5.42 -6.95 -15.50
N PRO A 123 -5.59 -6.40 -14.28
CA PRO A 123 -4.81 -5.25 -13.85
C PRO A 123 -3.33 -5.65 -13.68
N ALA A 124 -2.43 -4.76 -14.06
CA ALA A 124 -0.99 -4.96 -13.95
C ALA A 124 -0.40 -3.99 -12.93
N ILE A 125 0.74 -4.38 -12.33
CA ILE A 125 1.53 -3.46 -11.50
C ILE A 125 2.42 -2.63 -12.43
N GLY A 126 2.31 -1.31 -12.34
CA GLY A 126 3.19 -0.38 -13.03
C GLY A 126 4.33 0.07 -12.13
N ALA A 127 5.54 0.07 -12.65
CA ALA A 127 6.72 0.62 -12.00
C ALA A 127 7.37 1.69 -12.87
N LEU A 128 7.73 2.82 -12.27
CA LEU A 128 8.47 3.88 -12.94
C LEU A 128 9.96 3.67 -12.74
N PHE A 129 10.68 3.45 -13.82
CA PHE A 129 12.13 3.32 -13.79
C PHE A 129 12.80 4.63 -14.24
N PRO A 130 13.82 5.08 -13.51
CA PRO A 130 14.58 6.26 -13.90
C PRO A 130 15.35 5.97 -15.19
N THR A 131 15.46 6.96 -16.06
CA THR A 131 16.33 6.95 -17.23
C THR A 131 17.48 7.93 -17.05
N ARG A 132 18.39 8.02 -18.03
CA ARG A 132 19.44 9.05 -18.03
C ARG A 132 18.86 10.47 -18.01
N ASP A 133 17.72 10.65 -18.65
CA ASP A 133 16.93 11.88 -18.56
C ASP A 133 15.90 11.73 -17.44
N GLN A 134 16.18 12.31 -16.29
CA GLN A 134 15.33 12.24 -15.10
C GLN A 134 13.91 12.81 -15.30
N THR A 135 13.72 13.59 -16.37
CA THR A 135 12.39 14.14 -16.71
C THR A 135 11.52 13.14 -17.48
N ARG A 136 12.08 12.02 -17.93
CA ARG A 136 11.40 11.00 -18.76
C ARG A 136 11.56 9.59 -18.17
N PRO A 137 10.89 9.27 -17.07
CA PRO A 137 10.90 7.91 -16.54
C PRO A 137 10.20 6.96 -17.51
N VAL A 138 10.65 5.70 -17.54
CA VAL A 138 9.99 4.62 -18.29
C VAL A 138 8.99 3.92 -17.38
N LEU A 139 7.74 3.80 -17.83
CA LEU A 139 6.74 2.98 -17.20
C LEU A 139 6.90 1.53 -17.67
N VAL A 140 7.21 0.64 -16.73
CA VAL A 140 7.22 -0.80 -16.96
C VAL A 140 5.99 -1.40 -16.33
N LEU A 141 5.20 -2.13 -17.12
CA LEU A 141 3.97 -2.78 -16.65
C LEU A 141 4.23 -4.24 -16.30
N ASP A 142 3.49 -4.72 -15.31
CA ASP A 142 3.47 -6.10 -14.85
C ASP A 142 4.81 -6.65 -14.33
N VAL A 143 5.41 -5.89 -13.47
CA VAL A 143 6.67 -6.26 -12.80
C VAL A 143 6.38 -7.36 -11.76
N GLY A 144 6.23 -8.61 -12.22
CA GLY A 144 6.14 -9.80 -11.37
C GLY A 144 4.78 -10.12 -10.75
N ALA A 145 3.70 -9.47 -11.17
CA ALA A 145 2.37 -9.73 -10.61
C ALA A 145 1.61 -10.87 -11.29
N ASN A 146 1.86 -11.10 -12.56
CA ASN A 146 1.24 -12.19 -13.32
C ASN A 146 2.30 -13.21 -13.79
N THR A 147 2.02 -14.47 -13.61
CA THR A 147 2.82 -15.55 -14.17
C THR A 147 2.49 -15.67 -15.66
N CYS A 148 3.42 -15.28 -16.52
CA CYS A 148 3.39 -15.49 -17.96
C CYS A 148 2.36 -14.64 -18.75
N LEU A 149 2.75 -13.44 -19.13
CA LEU A 149 2.00 -12.58 -20.09
C LEU A 149 2.17 -13.01 -21.57
N LEU A 150 3.15 -13.87 -21.87
CA LEU A 150 3.44 -14.30 -23.25
C LEU A 150 2.23 -14.91 -23.98
N TYR A 151 1.28 -15.46 -23.23
CA TYR A 151 0.08 -16.09 -23.77
C TYR A 151 -1.22 -15.29 -23.59
N THR A 152 -1.19 -14.14 -22.96
CA THR A 152 -2.40 -13.40 -22.57
C THR A 152 -2.46 -11.96 -23.04
N SER A 153 -1.37 -11.43 -23.53
CA SER A 153 -1.33 -10.12 -24.20
C SER A 153 -0.59 -10.29 -25.53
N PRO A 154 -1.24 -10.04 -26.67
CA PRO A 154 -0.55 -10.05 -27.95
C PRO A 154 0.57 -9.03 -27.89
N SER A 155 1.80 -9.49 -28.16
CA SER A 155 2.94 -8.61 -28.32
C SER A 155 2.78 -7.80 -29.61
N PRO A 156 3.29 -6.56 -29.70
CA PRO A 156 3.35 -5.86 -30.99
C PRO A 156 4.06 -6.64 -32.10
N ARG A 157 4.81 -7.69 -31.75
CA ARG A 157 5.46 -8.60 -32.71
C ARG A 157 4.51 -9.67 -33.25
N ASP A 158 3.39 -9.93 -32.57
CA ASP A 158 2.43 -10.97 -32.95
C ASP A 158 1.32 -10.42 -33.90
N THR A 159 1.36 -9.10 -34.14
CA THR A 159 0.42 -8.37 -35.01
C THR A 159 1.05 -7.87 -36.31
N ALA A 160 2.30 -8.30 -36.63
CA ALA A 160 3.00 -7.96 -37.87
C ALA A 160 2.92 -9.06 -38.91
#